data_b33c650edfb65abb078cba06e120f7b9
#
_entry.id   b33c650edfb65abb078cba06e120f7b9
#
_cell.length_a   1.000
_cell.length_b   1.000
_cell.length_c   1.000
_cell.angle_alpha   90.00
_cell.angle_beta   90.00
_cell.angle_gamma   90.00
#
_symmetry.space_group_name_H-M   'P 1'
#
loop_
_entity.id
_entity.type
_entity.pdbx_description
1 polymer ?
#
loop_
_entity_poly.entity_id
_entity_poly.type
_entity_poly.pdbx_seq_one_letter_code
_entity_poly.pdbx_strand_id
1 'polypeptide(L)'
;ELQEAQQPDVYVIIGTAHAGLEHLFAVTDKDFETPLGLVPTDQSIVQRLKALVPECMDEEIAHQSEHAIEFQLPFLQTSVSKPFTMVPILSSFSASSLTDPTVQHSVERFLTALRDTMTESGKTVCVIAAGELAHLGLRYGDKAPPTDFSFHRSMQRDLEMLKHVEELKPAEFAAYIQREQDQ
;
A
#
# COMPACT_ATOMS: atom_id res chain seq x y z
N GLU A 1 -3.65 13.60 -14.20
CA GLU A 1 -4.64 12.48 -14.14
C GLU A 1 -5.55 12.57 -12.91
N LEU A 2 -5.01 12.64 -11.66
CA LEU A 2 -5.87 12.77 -10.45
C LEU A 2 -6.75 14.02 -10.46
N GLN A 3 -6.26 15.14 -11.02
CA GLN A 3 -7.01 16.39 -11.12
C GLN A 3 -8.13 16.33 -12.17
N GLU A 4 -8.01 15.45 -13.16
CA GLU A 4 -8.96 15.27 -14.27
C GLU A 4 -9.98 14.15 -13.99
N ALA A 5 -9.65 13.25 -13.04
CA ALA A 5 -10.52 12.16 -12.65
C ALA A 5 -11.66 12.64 -11.74
N GLN A 6 -12.75 11.89 -11.73
CA GLN A 6 -13.80 12.11 -10.75
C GLN A 6 -13.22 11.84 -9.35
N GLN A 7 -13.23 12.86 -8.49
CA GLN A 7 -12.70 12.72 -7.14
C GLN A 7 -13.55 11.74 -6.31
N PRO A 8 -12.92 10.72 -5.70
CA PRO A 8 -13.61 9.78 -4.82
C PRO A 8 -13.95 10.42 -3.47
N ASP A 9 -14.83 9.78 -2.71
CA ASP A 9 -15.15 10.18 -1.34
C ASP A 9 -14.06 9.73 -0.36
N VAL A 10 -13.42 8.57 -0.65
CA VAL A 10 -12.44 7.91 0.24
C VAL A 10 -11.24 7.43 -0.56
N TYR A 11 -10.05 7.65 -0.02
CA TYR A 11 -8.81 7.03 -0.50
C TYR A 11 -8.40 5.91 0.45
N VAL A 12 -8.37 4.67 -0.02
CA VAL A 12 -7.75 3.54 0.68
C VAL A 12 -6.29 3.51 0.29
N ILE A 13 -5.39 3.78 1.24
CA ILE A 13 -3.95 3.83 0.98
C ILE A 13 -3.30 2.63 1.63
N ILE A 14 -2.73 1.74 0.79
CA ILE A 14 -2.02 0.55 1.24
C ILE A 14 -0.53 0.82 1.06
N GLY A 15 0.18 0.95 2.17
CA GLY A 15 1.61 1.24 2.21
C GLY A 15 2.43 0.08 2.76
N THR A 16 3.73 0.09 2.47
CA THR A 16 4.68 -0.89 2.99
C THR A 16 4.98 -0.62 4.47
N ALA A 17 4.98 -1.67 5.29
CA ALA A 17 5.49 -1.62 6.66
C ALA A 17 6.97 -2.04 6.67
N HIS A 18 7.89 -1.07 6.62
CA HIS A 18 9.33 -1.32 6.50
C HIS A 18 9.93 -2.04 7.70
N ALA A 19 9.39 -1.80 8.89
CA ALA A 19 9.82 -2.51 10.10
C ALA A 19 9.29 -3.95 10.20
N GLY A 20 8.41 -4.35 9.28
CA GLY A 20 7.66 -5.60 9.35
C GLY A 20 6.48 -5.51 10.31
N LEU A 21 5.58 -6.49 10.21
CA LEU A 21 4.43 -6.68 11.09
C LEU A 21 4.39 -8.15 11.52
N GLU A 22 3.89 -8.41 12.72
CA GLU A 22 3.58 -9.77 13.19
C GLU A 22 2.37 -10.31 12.42
N HIS A 23 1.33 -9.46 12.29
CA HIS A 23 0.21 -9.67 11.38
C HIS A 23 0.52 -9.07 10.01
N LEU A 24 -0.18 -9.55 8.97
CA LEU A 24 0.11 -9.15 7.58
C LEU A 24 -0.35 -7.72 7.24
N PHE A 25 -1.31 -7.20 7.98
CA PHE A 25 -1.90 -5.88 7.79
C PHE A 25 -2.09 -5.17 9.11
N ALA A 26 -1.76 -3.88 9.12
CA ALA A 26 -2.09 -2.98 10.22
C ALA A 26 -2.96 -1.83 9.73
N VAL A 27 -4.03 -1.54 10.47
CA VAL A 27 -4.96 -0.44 10.20
C VAL A 27 -4.97 0.48 11.41
N THR A 28 -5.16 1.78 11.20
CA THR A 28 -5.37 2.73 12.31
C THR A 28 -6.66 3.50 12.15
N ASP A 29 -7.29 3.87 13.24
CA ASP A 29 -8.43 4.78 13.28
C ASP A 29 -8.02 6.25 13.53
N LYS A 30 -6.71 6.54 13.60
CA LYS A 30 -6.20 7.88 13.84
C LYS A 30 -6.17 8.71 12.57
N ASP A 31 -6.46 9.99 12.73
CA ASP A 31 -6.26 10.99 11.69
C ASP A 31 -4.77 11.30 11.50
N PHE A 32 -4.40 11.76 10.31
CA PHE A 32 -3.02 12.15 10.01
C PHE A 32 -2.92 13.67 9.88
N GLU A 33 -1.91 14.23 10.54
CA GLU A 33 -1.59 15.64 10.43
C GLU A 33 -0.43 15.85 9.46
N THR A 34 -0.61 16.77 8.52
CA THR A 34 0.42 17.17 7.55
C THR A 34 0.66 18.67 7.67
N PRO A 35 1.74 19.22 7.08
CA PRO A 35 1.92 20.67 6.98
C PRO A 35 0.76 21.40 6.28
N LEU A 36 -0.09 20.71 5.53
CA LEU A 36 -1.24 21.25 4.81
C LEU A 36 -2.55 21.07 5.57
N GLY A 37 -2.53 20.49 6.76
CA GLY A 37 -3.68 20.30 7.63
C GLY A 37 -4.02 18.83 7.87
N LEU A 38 -5.11 18.62 8.59
CA LEU A 38 -5.58 17.29 9.01
C LEU A 38 -6.22 16.54 7.84
N VAL A 39 -5.88 15.27 7.72
CA VAL A 39 -6.55 14.29 6.83
C VAL A 39 -7.30 13.30 7.72
N PRO A 40 -8.64 13.34 7.71
CA PRO A 40 -9.43 12.48 8.58
C PRO A 40 -9.48 11.05 8.06
N THR A 41 -9.44 10.10 8.99
CA THR A 41 -9.66 8.68 8.73
C THR A 41 -11.14 8.37 8.63
N ASP A 42 -11.53 7.54 7.67
CA ASP A 42 -12.91 7.08 7.50
C ASP A 42 -13.30 6.08 8.58
N GLN A 43 -13.84 6.58 9.67
CA GLN A 43 -14.22 5.79 10.83
C GLN A 43 -15.21 4.67 10.50
N SER A 44 -16.12 4.91 9.55
CA SER A 44 -17.15 3.91 9.22
C SER A 44 -16.54 2.66 8.57
N ILE A 45 -15.59 2.84 7.66
CA ILE A 45 -14.87 1.76 7.00
C ILE A 45 -13.93 1.06 7.98
N VAL A 46 -13.13 1.82 8.74
CA VAL A 46 -12.17 1.26 9.71
C VAL A 46 -12.87 0.44 10.79
N GLN A 47 -13.96 0.94 11.38
CA GLN A 47 -14.70 0.19 12.40
C GLN A 47 -15.34 -1.09 11.83
N ARG A 48 -15.77 -1.07 10.58
CA ARG A 48 -16.29 -2.26 9.91
C ARG A 48 -15.20 -3.28 9.66
N LEU A 49 -14.01 -2.86 9.18
CA LEU A 49 -12.84 -3.73 9.03
C LEU A 49 -12.43 -4.35 10.36
N LYS A 50 -12.35 -3.55 11.42
CA LYS A 50 -12.08 -4.00 12.79
C LYS A 50 -13.05 -5.07 13.27
N ALA A 51 -14.32 -4.97 12.91
CA ALA A 51 -15.32 -5.98 13.27
C ALA A 51 -15.14 -7.30 12.50
N LEU A 52 -14.65 -7.26 11.25
CA LEU A 52 -14.47 -8.43 10.40
C LEU A 52 -13.09 -9.11 10.56
N VAL A 53 -12.06 -8.29 10.82
CA VAL A 53 -10.65 -8.71 10.95
C VAL A 53 -10.03 -7.96 12.13
N PRO A 54 -10.38 -8.31 13.39
CA PRO A 54 -9.97 -7.56 14.59
C PRO A 54 -8.45 -7.40 14.71
N GLU A 55 -7.68 -8.41 14.34
CA GLU A 55 -6.23 -8.43 14.43
C GLU A 55 -5.54 -7.36 13.60
N CYS A 56 -6.21 -6.77 12.62
CA CYS A 56 -5.64 -5.67 11.84
C CYS A 56 -5.40 -4.38 12.65
N MET A 57 -5.93 -4.31 13.88
CA MET A 57 -5.71 -3.19 14.80
C MET A 57 -4.63 -3.46 15.85
N ASP A 58 -4.14 -4.69 15.96
CA ASP A 58 -3.22 -5.06 17.04
C ASP A 58 -1.87 -4.35 16.93
N GLU A 59 -1.45 -4.01 15.72
CA GLU A 59 -0.20 -3.30 15.44
C GLU A 59 -0.42 -1.86 14.93
N GLU A 60 -1.49 -1.22 15.37
CA GLU A 60 -1.79 0.18 15.03
C GLU A 60 -0.59 1.12 15.23
N ILE A 61 0.22 0.86 16.27
CA ILE A 61 1.39 1.68 16.60
C ILE A 61 2.45 1.73 15.47
N ALA A 62 2.47 0.74 14.56
CA ALA A 62 3.39 0.73 13.43
C ALA A 62 3.23 1.97 12.53
N HIS A 63 2.01 2.52 12.44
CA HIS A 63 1.75 3.74 11.69
C HIS A 63 2.51 4.97 12.21
N GLN A 64 2.91 4.99 13.49
CA GLN A 64 3.58 6.15 14.08
C GLN A 64 4.99 6.38 13.52
N SER A 65 5.69 5.32 13.15
CA SER A 65 7.06 5.38 12.65
C SER A 65 7.16 5.13 11.14
N GLU A 66 6.04 4.84 10.47
CA GLU A 66 6.01 4.52 9.07
C GLU A 66 5.63 5.75 8.22
N HIS A 67 6.28 5.90 7.07
CA HIS A 67 6.15 7.06 6.19
C HIS A 67 5.42 6.76 4.87
N ALA A 68 5.23 5.49 4.52
CA ALA A 68 4.67 5.08 3.23
C ALA A 68 3.31 5.71 2.92
N ILE A 69 2.44 5.86 3.94
CA ILE A 69 1.13 6.50 3.81
C ILE A 69 1.26 8.02 3.92
N GLU A 70 2.00 8.50 4.92
CA GLU A 70 2.13 9.93 5.22
C GLU A 70 2.59 10.72 3.98
N PHE A 71 3.54 10.20 3.23
CA PHE A 71 4.07 10.89 2.03
C PHE A 71 3.05 11.02 0.90
N GLN A 72 2.00 10.22 0.85
CA GLN A 72 0.95 10.35 -0.16
C GLN A 72 0.03 11.55 0.13
N LEU A 73 -0.13 11.91 1.39
CA LEU A 73 -1.16 12.84 1.82
C LEU A 73 -0.95 14.27 1.31
N PRO A 74 0.25 14.89 1.38
CA PRO A 74 0.48 16.22 0.81
C PRO A 74 0.21 16.27 -0.70
N PHE A 75 0.53 15.20 -1.44
CA PHE A 75 0.23 15.13 -2.87
C PHE A 75 -1.28 15.07 -3.12
N LEU A 76 -2.01 14.28 -2.35
CA LEU A 76 -3.46 14.24 -2.44
C LEU A 76 -4.06 15.60 -2.08
N GLN A 77 -3.68 16.21 -0.95
CA GLN A 77 -4.19 17.51 -0.50
C GLN A 77 -3.96 18.62 -1.52
N THR A 78 -2.87 18.55 -2.31
CA THR A 78 -2.57 19.53 -3.35
C THR A 78 -3.23 19.23 -4.69
N SER A 79 -3.56 17.96 -4.94
CA SER A 79 -4.09 17.50 -6.24
C SER A 79 -5.60 17.47 -6.29
N VAL A 80 -6.28 17.33 -5.14
CA VAL A 80 -7.75 17.24 -5.09
C VAL A 80 -8.38 18.55 -4.62
N SER A 81 -9.58 18.82 -5.11
CA SER A 81 -10.25 20.12 -4.84
C SER A 81 -11.28 20.05 -3.71
N LYS A 82 -11.68 18.85 -3.29
CA LYS A 82 -12.70 18.64 -2.26
C LYS A 82 -12.08 17.95 -1.04
N PRO A 83 -12.61 18.19 0.17
CA PRO A 83 -12.26 17.37 1.32
C PRO A 83 -12.50 15.88 1.04
N PHE A 84 -11.63 15.03 1.57
CA PHE A 84 -11.72 13.58 1.46
C PHE A 84 -11.39 12.93 2.80
N THR A 85 -11.76 11.67 2.95
CA THR A 85 -11.32 10.81 4.04
C THR A 85 -10.40 9.72 3.49
N MET A 86 -9.63 9.08 4.38
CA MET A 86 -8.77 7.96 3.98
C MET A 86 -8.99 6.73 4.87
N VAL A 87 -8.53 5.58 4.38
CA VAL A 87 -8.35 4.36 5.16
C VAL A 87 -6.88 3.98 5.08
N PRO A 88 -6.09 4.21 6.14
CA PRO A 88 -4.67 3.91 6.17
C PRO A 88 -4.45 2.43 6.51
N ILE A 89 -3.75 1.72 5.63
CA ILE A 89 -3.44 0.30 5.77
C ILE A 89 -1.94 0.11 5.52
N LEU A 90 -1.23 -0.50 6.46
CA LEU A 90 0.12 -1.00 6.24
C LEU A 90 0.07 -2.49 5.90
N SER A 91 0.97 -2.93 5.05
CA SER A 91 1.11 -4.34 4.68
C SER A 91 2.55 -4.82 4.80
N SER A 92 2.74 -6.06 5.27
CA SER A 92 4.06 -6.66 5.44
C SER A 92 4.02 -8.15 5.09
N PHE A 93 4.19 -8.44 3.81
CA PHE A 93 4.41 -9.81 3.34
C PHE A 93 5.22 -9.78 2.03
N SER A 94 5.97 -10.85 1.79
CA SER A 94 6.76 -10.99 0.58
C SER A 94 6.05 -11.89 -0.44
N ALA A 95 6.43 -11.78 -1.71
CA ALA A 95 5.94 -12.68 -2.75
C ALA A 95 6.25 -14.17 -2.44
N SER A 96 7.37 -14.45 -1.75
CA SER A 96 7.71 -15.81 -1.32
C SER A 96 6.78 -16.33 -0.22
N SER A 97 6.32 -15.49 0.69
CA SER A 97 5.39 -15.89 1.75
C SER A 97 4.01 -16.23 1.21
N LEU A 98 3.63 -15.71 0.04
CA LEU A 98 2.38 -16.06 -0.65
C LEU A 98 2.32 -17.52 -1.15
N THR A 99 3.42 -18.26 -1.08
CA THR A 99 3.41 -19.70 -1.33
C THR A 99 2.90 -20.51 -0.13
N ASP A 100 2.84 -19.91 1.06
CA ASP A 100 2.27 -20.53 2.25
C ASP A 100 0.74 -20.40 2.21
N PRO A 101 -0.02 -21.50 2.23
CA PRO A 101 -1.48 -21.47 2.19
C PRO A 101 -2.12 -20.68 3.35
N THR A 102 -1.46 -20.61 4.50
CA THR A 102 -1.95 -19.86 5.66
C THR A 102 -1.87 -18.36 5.40
N VAL A 103 -0.74 -17.91 4.84
CA VAL A 103 -0.54 -16.51 4.44
C VAL A 103 -1.52 -16.14 3.34
N GLN A 104 -1.64 -16.97 2.31
CA GLN A 104 -2.62 -16.78 1.24
C GLN A 104 -4.04 -16.59 1.78
N HIS A 105 -4.48 -17.50 2.65
CA HIS A 105 -5.82 -17.43 3.25
C HIS A 105 -6.02 -16.14 4.05
N SER A 106 -5.02 -15.71 4.82
CA SER A 106 -5.09 -14.48 5.62
C SER A 106 -5.16 -13.23 4.74
N VAL A 107 -4.38 -13.19 3.65
CA VAL A 107 -4.44 -12.10 2.66
C VAL A 107 -5.81 -12.07 1.98
N GLU A 108 -6.31 -13.20 1.50
CA GLU A 108 -7.63 -13.30 0.85
C GLU A 108 -8.77 -12.88 1.79
N ARG A 109 -8.69 -13.29 3.06
CA ARG A 109 -9.67 -12.91 4.08
C ARG A 109 -9.69 -11.39 4.30
N PHE A 110 -8.52 -10.77 4.48
CA PHE A 110 -8.43 -9.32 4.67
C PHE A 110 -8.91 -8.55 3.44
N LEU A 111 -8.46 -8.92 2.24
CA LEU A 111 -8.86 -8.25 1.00
C LEU A 111 -10.36 -8.43 0.70
N THR A 112 -10.94 -9.58 1.06
CA THR A 112 -12.38 -9.81 0.95
C THR A 112 -13.14 -8.90 1.90
N ALA A 113 -12.73 -8.83 3.17
CA ALA A 113 -13.34 -7.94 4.16
C ALA A 113 -13.24 -6.46 3.74
N LEU A 114 -12.09 -6.03 3.21
CA LEU A 114 -11.88 -4.69 2.70
C LEU A 114 -12.81 -4.37 1.53
N ARG A 115 -12.85 -5.25 0.52
CA ARG A 115 -13.73 -5.08 -0.65
C ARG A 115 -15.19 -5.01 -0.25
N ASP A 116 -15.65 -5.91 0.61
CA ASP A 116 -17.04 -5.98 1.03
C ASP A 116 -17.40 -4.71 1.85
N THR A 117 -16.52 -4.27 2.73
CA THR A 117 -16.67 -3.02 3.49
C THR A 117 -16.75 -1.80 2.58
N MET A 118 -15.86 -1.69 1.59
CA MET A 118 -15.92 -0.60 0.60
C MET A 118 -17.23 -0.61 -0.16
N THR A 119 -17.69 -1.78 -0.62
CA THR A 119 -18.95 -1.94 -1.35
C THR A 119 -20.16 -1.55 -0.49
N GLU A 120 -20.23 -2.03 0.74
CA GLU A 120 -21.31 -1.75 1.69
C GLU A 120 -21.35 -0.27 2.11
N SER A 121 -20.22 0.45 2.06
CA SER A 121 -20.16 1.86 2.42
C SER A 121 -20.98 2.77 1.52
N GLY A 122 -21.25 2.34 0.28
CA GLY A 122 -21.94 3.14 -0.75
C GLY A 122 -21.14 4.36 -1.23
N LYS A 123 -19.87 4.50 -0.79
CA LYS A 123 -18.96 5.60 -1.16
C LYS A 123 -18.20 5.26 -2.43
N THR A 124 -17.80 6.31 -3.15
CA THR A 124 -16.82 6.16 -4.22
C THR A 124 -15.42 6.06 -3.61
N VAL A 125 -14.69 5.00 -3.97
CA VAL A 125 -13.37 4.67 -3.36
C VAL A 125 -12.30 4.61 -4.43
N CYS A 126 -11.15 5.22 -4.15
CA CYS A 126 -9.91 5.02 -4.89
C CYS A 126 -8.91 4.27 -4.02
N VAL A 127 -8.33 3.21 -4.54
CA VAL A 127 -7.27 2.45 -3.85
C VAL A 127 -5.92 2.91 -4.38
N ILE A 128 -5.02 3.29 -3.48
CA ILE A 128 -3.64 3.69 -3.77
C ILE A 128 -2.71 2.63 -3.19
N ALA A 129 -1.91 2.01 -4.04
CA ALA A 129 -0.80 1.17 -3.63
C ALA A 129 0.45 2.07 -3.48
N ALA A 130 0.80 2.38 -2.24
CA ALA A 130 1.97 3.18 -1.90
C ALA A 130 3.18 2.24 -1.70
N GLY A 131 3.56 1.57 -2.80
CA GLY A 131 4.73 0.70 -2.87
C GLY A 131 5.95 1.44 -3.40
N GLU A 132 7.11 0.82 -3.27
CA GLU A 132 8.37 1.34 -3.74
C GLU A 132 8.88 0.49 -4.92
N LEU A 133 9.63 1.13 -5.81
CA LEU A 133 10.36 0.45 -6.88
C LEU A 133 11.76 0.05 -6.39
N ALA A 134 12.54 -0.63 -7.26
CA ALA A 134 13.86 -1.14 -6.89
C ALA A 134 14.81 -0.04 -6.36
N HIS A 135 15.51 -0.36 -5.30
CA HIS A 135 16.50 0.50 -4.67
C HIS A 135 17.91 0.12 -5.10
N LEU A 136 18.72 1.10 -5.47
CA LEU A 136 20.11 0.91 -5.89
C LEU A 136 21.07 1.74 -5.05
N GLY A 137 22.24 1.19 -4.75
CA GLY A 137 23.34 1.89 -4.16
C GLY A 137 23.80 1.34 -2.82
N LEU A 138 24.94 1.86 -2.34
CA LEU A 138 25.61 1.40 -1.12
C LEU A 138 24.70 1.42 0.12
N ARG A 139 23.76 2.36 0.17
CA ARG A 139 22.78 2.48 1.27
C ARG A 139 21.85 1.28 1.36
N TYR A 140 21.61 0.61 0.23
CA TYR A 140 20.70 -0.53 0.10
C TYR A 140 21.42 -1.87 0.00
N GLY A 141 22.73 -1.89 0.37
CA GLY A 141 23.51 -3.12 0.45
C GLY A 141 24.30 -3.47 -0.82
N ASP A 142 24.26 -2.66 -1.85
CA ASP A 142 25.12 -2.84 -3.02
C ASP A 142 26.59 -2.71 -2.66
N LYS A 143 27.45 -3.53 -3.30
CA LYS A 143 28.91 -3.53 -3.07
C LYS A 143 29.63 -2.36 -3.73
N ALA A 144 28.97 -1.68 -4.66
CA ALA A 144 29.54 -0.57 -5.42
C ALA A 144 28.44 0.49 -5.73
N PRO A 145 28.82 1.75 -5.99
CA PRO A 145 27.88 2.74 -6.50
C PRO A 145 27.19 2.28 -7.78
N PRO A 146 25.93 2.69 -8.01
CA PRO A 146 25.22 2.35 -9.23
C PRO A 146 25.91 2.96 -10.47
N THR A 147 25.87 2.24 -11.58
CA THR A 147 26.34 2.66 -12.89
C THR A 147 25.16 2.90 -13.84
N ASP A 148 25.40 3.58 -14.96
CA ASP A 148 24.38 3.74 -16.00
C ASP A 148 23.78 2.41 -16.44
N PHE A 149 24.61 1.36 -16.52
CA PHE A 149 24.14 0.02 -16.86
C PHE A 149 23.20 -0.55 -15.80
N SER A 150 23.55 -0.42 -14.50
CA SER A 150 22.70 -0.90 -13.40
C SER A 150 21.37 -0.13 -13.34
N PHE A 151 21.40 1.19 -13.57
CA PHE A 151 20.18 2.01 -13.66
C PHE A 151 19.27 1.56 -14.79
N HIS A 152 19.80 1.42 -16.01
CA HIS A 152 19.00 0.98 -17.15
C HIS A 152 18.40 -0.42 -16.92
N ARG A 153 19.18 -1.32 -16.35
CA ARG A 153 18.72 -2.67 -16.04
C ARG A 153 17.58 -2.66 -15.01
N SER A 154 17.75 -1.89 -13.92
CA SER A 154 16.71 -1.75 -12.89
C SER A 154 15.44 -1.15 -13.48
N MET A 155 15.55 -0.05 -14.22
CA MET A 155 14.41 0.59 -14.88
C MET A 155 13.65 -0.37 -15.81
N GLN A 156 14.36 -1.20 -16.58
CA GLN A 156 13.70 -2.20 -17.43
C GLN A 156 12.93 -3.24 -16.62
N ARG A 157 13.52 -3.71 -15.50
CA ARG A 157 12.87 -4.66 -14.59
C ARG A 157 11.63 -4.05 -13.94
N ASP A 158 11.71 -2.81 -13.48
CA ASP A 158 10.56 -2.09 -12.92
C ASP A 158 9.44 -1.95 -13.96
N LEU A 159 9.76 -1.59 -15.19
CA LEU A 159 8.77 -1.48 -16.26
C LEU A 159 8.12 -2.82 -16.62
N GLU A 160 8.88 -3.92 -16.64
CA GLU A 160 8.34 -5.26 -16.85
C GLU A 160 7.40 -5.66 -15.70
N MET A 161 7.79 -5.38 -14.45
CA MET A 161 6.99 -5.61 -13.26
C MET A 161 5.67 -4.81 -13.31
N LEU A 162 5.75 -3.51 -13.56
CA LEU A 162 4.60 -2.61 -13.62
C LEU A 162 3.61 -3.00 -14.73
N LYS A 163 4.08 -3.62 -15.81
CA LYS A 163 3.19 -4.14 -16.86
C LYS A 163 2.21 -5.17 -16.33
N HIS A 164 2.63 -6.04 -15.38
CA HIS A 164 1.72 -6.98 -14.75
C HIS A 164 0.67 -6.29 -13.88
N VAL A 165 1.02 -5.15 -13.27
CA VAL A 165 0.07 -4.31 -12.52
C VAL A 165 -0.93 -3.66 -13.46
N GLU A 166 -0.47 -3.05 -14.57
CA GLU A 166 -1.33 -2.44 -15.60
C GLU A 166 -2.31 -3.44 -16.22
N GLU A 167 -1.85 -4.67 -16.43
CA GLU A 167 -2.65 -5.76 -17.00
C GLU A 167 -3.53 -6.47 -15.95
N LEU A 168 -3.49 -6.06 -14.66
CA LEU A 168 -4.21 -6.67 -13.54
C LEU A 168 -3.92 -8.17 -13.39
N LYS A 169 -2.65 -8.56 -13.46
CA LYS A 169 -2.15 -9.92 -13.39
C LYS A 169 -1.39 -10.20 -12.08
N PRO A 170 -2.08 -10.34 -10.94
CA PRO A 170 -1.42 -10.45 -9.64
C PRO A 170 -0.57 -11.73 -9.49
N ALA A 171 -0.96 -12.84 -10.12
CA ALA A 171 -0.19 -14.08 -10.06
C ALA A 171 1.14 -13.96 -10.82
N GLU A 172 1.12 -13.37 -12.01
CA GLU A 172 2.31 -13.09 -12.83
C GLU A 172 3.20 -12.05 -12.16
N PHE A 173 2.62 -11.03 -11.52
CA PHE A 173 3.36 -10.06 -10.71
C PHE A 173 4.11 -10.76 -9.57
N ALA A 174 3.44 -11.58 -8.76
CA ALA A 174 4.06 -12.31 -7.66
C ALA A 174 5.16 -13.26 -8.15
N ALA A 175 4.93 -13.98 -9.26
CA ALA A 175 5.92 -14.87 -9.86
C ALA A 175 7.14 -14.10 -10.40
N TYR A 176 6.92 -12.88 -10.95
CA TYR A 176 7.98 -12.00 -11.40
C TYR A 176 8.88 -11.59 -10.23
N ILE A 177 8.30 -11.06 -9.13
CA ILE A 177 9.04 -10.64 -7.93
C ILE A 177 9.87 -11.80 -7.36
N GLN A 178 9.27 -13.01 -7.25
CA GLN A 178 9.99 -14.20 -6.76
C GLN A 178 11.20 -14.56 -7.65
N ARG A 179 11.03 -14.51 -8.98
CA ARG A 179 12.09 -14.88 -9.93
C ARG A 179 13.24 -13.89 -9.91
N GLU A 180 12.94 -12.61 -9.85
CA GLU A 180 13.94 -11.56 -9.89
C GLU A 180 14.61 -11.33 -8.54
N GLN A 181 14.09 -11.94 -7.45
CA GLN A 181 14.55 -11.73 -6.07
C GLN A 181 14.63 -10.23 -5.75
N ASP A 182 13.63 -9.51 -6.20
CA ASP A 182 13.54 -8.08 -5.97
C ASP A 182 13.38 -7.82 -4.48
N GLN A 183 14.32 -7.05 -3.93
CA GLN A 183 14.42 -6.73 -2.51
C GLN A 183 13.83 -5.35 -2.27
#